data_3154cfb062e330a089fdb46ed275770f
#
_entry.id   3154cfb062e330a089fdb46ed275770f
#
_cell.length_a   1.000
_cell.length_b   1.000
_cell.length_c   1.000
_cell.angle_alpha   90.00
_cell.angle_beta   90.00
_cell.angle_gamma   90.00
#
_symmetry.space_group_name_H-M   'P 1'
#
loop_
_entity.id
_entity.type
_entity.pdbx_description
1 polymer ?
#
loop_
_entity_poly.entity_id
_entity_poly.type
_entity_poly.pdbx_seq_one_letter_code
_entity_poly.pdbx_strand_id
1 'polypeptide(L)'
;MIYLQGAEEMSGTPQTIAQNYELKIVPDDQLLITVSSKDEELLELFANSQLLGSSTSSSSTIQEAIGLRVDKQGKIEVPILGEMQAAGLTRGELAKAIEAKLIEGEYLNDPTVTVQLKDFKVTVMGEVNSPGVQAISGDRVTILEALTMAGDLTPSGKRDNILVVREEGDQRVSYVVDLTSSEKVLTSPCYYLKQNDVVYVQPNKSIGVKGSATLSFVSASSSILSVIASVLSIVSMIIVLKDK
;
A
#
# COMPACT_ATOMS: atom_id res chain seq x y z
N MET A 1 -9.82 -19.58 10.28
CA MET A 1 -9.02 -19.07 9.16
C MET A 1 -7.63 -18.83 9.68
N ILE A 2 -6.61 -19.45 9.12
CA ILE A 2 -5.29 -19.50 9.72
C ILE A 2 -4.31 -18.82 8.80
N TYR A 3 -3.60 -17.83 9.32
CA TYR A 3 -2.43 -17.21 8.70
C TYR A 3 -1.17 -17.90 9.21
N LEU A 4 -0.08 -17.81 8.44
CA LEU A 4 1.29 -18.11 8.87
C LEU A 4 1.44 -19.50 9.53
N GLN A 5 0.85 -20.53 8.95
CA GLN A 5 1.05 -21.90 9.40
C GLN A 5 2.53 -22.29 9.26
N GLY A 6 3.03 -23.11 10.20
CA GLY A 6 4.45 -23.47 10.26
C GLY A 6 5.34 -22.45 10.98
N ALA A 7 4.79 -21.34 11.47
CA ALA A 7 5.58 -20.37 12.24
C ALA A 7 6.16 -20.95 13.53
N GLU A 8 5.50 -21.93 14.13
CA GLU A 8 5.96 -22.63 15.35
C GLU A 8 7.23 -23.44 15.07
N GLU A 9 7.33 -24.07 13.91
CA GLU A 9 8.50 -24.85 13.48
C GLU A 9 9.71 -23.95 13.21
N MET A 10 9.46 -22.70 12.88
CA MET A 10 10.48 -21.67 12.61
C MET A 10 10.90 -20.93 13.89
N SER A 11 10.26 -21.21 15.04
CA SER A 11 10.51 -20.52 16.30
C SER A 11 11.96 -20.73 16.76
N GLY A 12 12.65 -19.61 17.00
CA GLY A 12 14.03 -19.62 17.48
C GLY A 12 15.12 -19.86 16.42
N THR A 13 14.74 -20.16 15.16
CA THR A 13 15.71 -20.26 14.05
C THR A 13 15.84 -18.91 13.36
N PRO A 14 17.04 -18.28 13.37
CA PRO A 14 17.28 -17.06 12.61
C PRO A 14 17.09 -17.33 11.12
N GLN A 15 16.20 -16.56 10.49
CA GLN A 15 16.03 -16.61 9.04
C GLN A 15 16.80 -15.48 8.39
N THR A 16 17.54 -15.79 7.35
CA THR A 16 18.19 -14.77 6.54
C THR A 16 17.12 -13.96 5.84
N ILE A 17 17.07 -12.66 6.13
CA ILE A 17 16.24 -11.73 5.35
C ILE A 17 16.86 -11.69 3.95
N ALA A 18 16.26 -12.41 3.02
CA ALA A 18 16.80 -12.68 1.69
C ALA A 18 16.96 -11.42 0.82
N GLN A 19 16.42 -10.29 1.25
CA GLN A 19 16.57 -9.01 0.59
C GLN A 19 16.85 -7.93 1.62
N ASN A 20 18.02 -7.33 1.55
CA ASN A 20 18.21 -5.97 2.04
C ASN A 20 17.29 -5.09 1.17
N TYR A 21 16.07 -4.86 1.67
CA TYR A 21 15.10 -4.03 0.98
C TYR A 21 15.53 -2.57 1.15
N GLU A 22 16.30 -2.09 0.20
CA GLU A 22 16.55 -0.67 0.02
C GLU A 22 15.62 -0.14 -1.07
N LEU A 23 14.70 0.72 -0.67
CA LEU A 23 13.80 1.38 -1.61
C LEU A 23 14.64 2.26 -2.54
N LYS A 24 14.65 1.92 -3.83
CA LYS A 24 15.26 2.76 -4.87
C LYS A 24 14.23 3.73 -5.40
N ILE A 25 14.68 4.94 -5.62
CA ILE A 25 13.89 6.01 -6.24
C ILE A 25 13.57 5.60 -7.68
N VAL A 26 12.32 5.80 -8.10
CA VAL A 26 11.85 5.53 -9.46
C VAL A 26 11.31 6.80 -10.11
N PRO A 27 11.19 6.85 -11.46
CA PRO A 27 10.50 7.95 -12.13
C PRO A 27 9.09 8.18 -11.57
N ASP A 28 8.64 9.43 -11.58
CA ASP A 28 7.38 9.92 -11.01
C ASP A 28 7.30 9.98 -9.48
N ASP A 29 8.30 9.51 -8.75
CA ASP A 29 8.36 9.68 -7.29
C ASP A 29 8.39 11.17 -6.91
N GLN A 30 7.72 11.50 -5.82
CA GLN A 30 7.84 12.81 -5.16
C GLN A 30 8.80 12.72 -3.98
N LEU A 31 9.85 13.50 -4.03
CA LEU A 31 10.86 13.57 -3.00
C LEU A 31 10.70 14.86 -2.20
N LEU A 32 10.81 14.76 -0.89
CA LEU A 32 11.00 15.88 0.01
C LEU A 32 12.45 15.90 0.41
N ILE A 33 13.18 16.94 -0.03
CA ILE A 33 14.59 17.13 0.28
C ILE A 33 14.69 18.24 1.29
N THR A 34 15.27 17.94 2.44
CA THR A 34 15.52 18.92 3.50
C THR A 34 17.02 19.13 3.60
N VAL A 35 17.43 20.36 3.47
CA VAL A 35 18.82 20.80 3.65
C VAL A 35 18.91 21.60 4.94
N SER A 36 19.87 21.28 5.78
CA SER A 36 20.18 22.01 7.01
C SER A 36 21.67 22.31 7.07
N SER A 37 22.01 23.50 7.51
CA SER A 37 23.39 23.97 7.73
C SER A 37 23.43 24.94 8.90
N LYS A 38 24.62 25.18 9.42
CA LYS A 38 24.85 26.24 10.44
C LYS A 38 24.96 27.65 9.84
N ASP A 39 25.20 27.75 8.52
CA ASP A 39 25.33 29.00 7.79
C ASP A 39 23.96 29.49 7.31
N GLU A 40 23.31 30.35 8.10
CA GLU A 40 21.96 30.87 7.84
C GLU A 40 21.88 31.73 6.57
N GLU A 41 22.88 32.56 6.27
CA GLU A 41 22.88 33.44 5.10
C GLU A 41 22.86 32.67 3.77
N LEU A 42 23.51 31.53 3.71
CA LEU A 42 23.55 30.70 2.51
C LEU A 42 22.30 29.86 2.36
N LEU A 43 21.65 29.47 3.46
CA LEU A 43 20.35 28.76 3.42
C LEU A 43 19.23 29.62 2.86
N GLU A 44 19.23 30.92 3.12
CA GLU A 44 18.23 31.85 2.56
C GLU A 44 18.25 31.90 1.03
N LEU A 45 19.38 31.62 0.41
CA LEU A 45 19.48 31.51 -1.06
C LEU A 45 18.69 30.33 -1.61
N PHE A 46 18.58 29.22 -0.84
CA PHE A 46 17.74 28.09 -1.17
C PHE A 46 16.25 28.37 -0.91
N ALA A 47 15.94 29.14 0.16
CA ALA A 47 14.60 29.57 0.52
C ALA A 47 13.96 30.48 -0.53
N ASN A 48 14.74 31.40 -1.09
CA ASN A 48 14.27 32.39 -2.06
C ASN A 48 14.13 31.81 -3.48
N SER A 49 14.63 30.62 -3.78
CA SER A 49 14.39 29.92 -5.03
C SER A 49 13.00 29.24 -5.00
N GLN A 50 11.97 30.06 -5.07
CA GLN A 50 10.53 29.82 -5.32
C GLN A 50 10.07 28.35 -5.46
N LEU A 51 10.20 27.55 -4.42
CA LEU A 51 9.48 26.28 -4.33
C LEU A 51 8.86 26.22 -2.93
N LEU A 52 7.62 26.70 -2.87
CA LEU A 52 6.72 26.78 -1.73
C LEU A 52 6.74 25.51 -0.86
N GLY A 53 7.55 25.49 0.15
CA GLY A 53 7.48 24.58 1.28
C GLY A 53 7.41 25.43 2.55
N SER A 54 6.33 25.28 3.31
CA SER A 54 6.05 26.04 4.51
C SER A 54 7.23 26.01 5.49
N SER A 55 7.81 27.16 5.74
CA SER A 55 8.73 27.40 6.84
C SER A 55 8.00 27.21 8.18
N THR A 56 8.34 26.22 8.95
CA THR A 56 8.00 26.12 10.36
C THR A 56 9.23 26.46 11.19
N SER A 57 9.39 27.72 11.46
CA SER A 57 10.43 28.25 12.36
C SER A 57 10.03 28.04 13.81
N SER A 58 10.73 27.19 14.53
CA SER A 58 10.94 27.35 15.99
C SER A 58 12.05 26.44 16.53
N SER A 59 13.26 26.61 16.04
CA SER A 59 14.51 26.22 16.74
C SER A 59 15.71 26.77 15.98
N SER A 60 16.83 26.90 16.63
CA SER A 60 18.09 27.50 16.17
C SER A 60 18.78 26.83 14.95
N THR A 61 18.04 26.11 14.14
CA THR A 61 18.51 25.48 12.89
C THR A 61 17.44 25.71 11.84
N ILE A 62 17.77 26.50 10.81
CA ILE A 62 16.88 26.71 9.67
C ILE A 62 16.92 25.43 8.82
N GLN A 63 15.77 24.85 8.55
CA GLN A 63 15.58 23.72 7.67
C GLN A 63 14.70 24.13 6.50
N GLU A 64 15.25 24.02 5.30
CA GLU A 64 14.51 24.24 4.07
C GLU A 64 14.10 22.90 3.46
N ALA A 65 12.81 22.73 3.24
CA ALA A 65 12.25 21.52 2.66
C ALA A 65 11.73 21.78 1.25
N ILE A 66 12.29 21.09 0.27
CA ILE A 66 11.99 21.23 -1.16
C ILE A 66 11.30 19.98 -1.65
N GLY A 67 10.08 20.13 -2.20
CA GLY A 67 9.37 19.03 -2.85
C GLY A 67 9.77 18.95 -4.32
N LEU A 68 10.43 17.86 -4.73
CA LEU A 68 10.86 17.64 -6.11
C LEU A 68 10.23 16.37 -6.69
N ARG A 69 9.90 16.40 -7.98
CA ARG A 69 9.41 15.23 -8.71
C ARG A 69 10.53 14.67 -9.57
N VAL A 70 10.67 13.36 -9.56
CA VAL A 70 11.58 12.63 -10.44
C VAL A 70 10.95 12.59 -11.84
N ASP A 71 11.66 13.04 -12.84
CA ASP A 71 11.20 13.05 -14.23
C ASP A 71 11.25 11.64 -14.86
N LYS A 72 10.76 11.53 -16.10
CA LYS A 72 10.75 10.26 -16.84
C LYS A 72 12.16 9.72 -17.15
N GLN A 73 13.16 10.57 -17.17
CA GLN A 73 14.56 10.23 -17.35
C GLN A 73 15.25 9.82 -16.05
N GLY A 74 14.52 9.90 -14.93
CA GLY A 74 15.02 9.58 -13.61
C GLY A 74 15.81 10.69 -12.94
N LYS A 75 15.68 11.93 -13.42
CA LYS A 75 16.37 13.10 -12.88
C LYS A 75 15.46 13.96 -12.02
N ILE A 76 16.08 14.72 -11.15
CA ILE A 76 15.47 15.80 -10.38
C ILE A 76 16.18 17.12 -10.69
N GLU A 77 15.46 18.22 -10.64
CA GLU A 77 16.03 19.56 -10.73
C GLU A 77 16.16 20.15 -9.33
N VAL A 78 17.39 20.10 -8.80
CA VAL A 78 17.68 20.65 -7.48
C VAL A 78 18.05 22.13 -7.64
N PRO A 79 17.36 23.07 -6.94
CA PRO A 79 17.71 24.48 -7.00
C PRO A 79 19.19 24.70 -6.76
N ILE A 80 19.78 25.62 -7.51
CA ILE A 80 21.22 26.00 -7.50
C ILE A 80 22.14 24.90 -8.06
N LEU A 81 21.89 23.61 -7.79
CA LEU A 81 22.73 22.50 -8.26
C LEU A 81 22.37 21.98 -9.66
N GLY A 82 21.17 22.38 -10.17
CA GLY A 82 20.68 21.93 -11.46
C GLY A 82 20.22 20.46 -11.50
N GLU A 83 20.27 19.84 -12.68
CA GLU A 83 19.82 18.47 -12.85
C GLU A 83 20.74 17.45 -12.19
N MET A 84 20.14 16.49 -11.50
CA MET A 84 20.82 15.36 -10.85
C MET A 84 20.08 14.05 -11.10
N GLN A 85 20.83 12.96 -11.30
CA GLN A 85 20.27 11.62 -11.37
C GLN A 85 19.77 11.19 -10.00
N ALA A 86 18.49 10.81 -9.91
CA ALA A 86 17.87 10.32 -8.68
C ALA A 86 17.40 8.87 -8.82
N ALA A 87 16.79 8.49 -9.94
CA ALA A 87 16.30 7.15 -10.15
C ALA A 87 17.44 6.11 -10.13
N GLY A 88 17.16 4.98 -9.45
CA GLY A 88 18.13 3.91 -9.24
C GLY A 88 18.97 4.07 -7.97
N LEU A 89 19.05 5.27 -7.40
CA LEU A 89 19.69 5.55 -6.13
C LEU A 89 18.75 5.26 -4.96
N THR A 90 19.34 4.92 -3.83
CA THR A 90 18.63 4.98 -2.54
C THR A 90 18.55 6.43 -2.06
N ARG A 91 17.65 6.71 -1.10
CA ARG A 91 17.53 8.06 -0.50
C ARG A 91 18.83 8.52 0.14
N GLY A 92 19.56 7.60 0.81
CA GLY A 92 20.84 7.91 1.43
C GLY A 92 21.95 8.21 0.43
N GLU A 93 21.97 7.50 -0.71
CA GLU A 93 22.93 7.79 -1.79
C GLU A 93 22.62 9.14 -2.46
N LEU A 94 21.36 9.44 -2.70
CA LEU A 94 20.95 10.74 -3.26
C LEU A 94 21.29 11.87 -2.28
N ALA A 95 21.02 11.72 -0.98
CA ALA A 95 21.40 12.69 0.04
C ALA A 95 22.88 13.01 0.02
N LYS A 96 23.72 11.97 0.04
CA LYS A 96 25.18 12.12 -0.05
C LYS A 96 25.65 12.78 -1.36
N ALA A 97 24.99 12.45 -2.48
CA ALA A 97 25.34 13.06 -3.76
C ALA A 97 25.00 14.58 -3.79
N ILE A 98 23.90 14.97 -3.14
CA ILE A 98 23.54 16.38 -2.98
C ILE A 98 24.52 17.09 -2.02
N GLU A 99 24.83 16.48 -0.86
CA GLU A 99 25.83 17.02 0.08
C GLU A 99 27.17 17.27 -0.59
N ALA A 100 27.67 16.27 -1.33
CA ALA A 100 28.94 16.39 -2.05
C ALA A 100 28.94 17.57 -3.03
N LYS A 101 27.87 17.74 -3.82
CA LYS A 101 27.76 18.86 -4.76
C LYS A 101 27.64 20.22 -4.08
N LEU A 102 26.98 20.29 -2.92
CA LEU A 102 26.89 21.52 -2.14
C LEU A 102 28.24 21.96 -1.62
N ILE A 103 29.09 21.01 -1.21
CA ILE A 103 30.44 21.27 -0.73
C ILE A 103 31.39 21.59 -1.91
N GLU A 104 31.35 20.80 -3.00
CA GLU A 104 32.19 21.05 -4.18
C GLU A 104 31.94 22.39 -4.84
N GLY A 105 30.68 22.85 -4.84
CA GLY A 105 30.28 24.16 -5.35
C GLY A 105 30.53 25.32 -4.40
N GLU A 106 31.12 25.07 -3.22
CA GLU A 106 31.33 26.07 -2.15
C GLU A 106 30.06 26.78 -1.70
N TYR A 107 28.88 26.13 -1.90
CA TYR A 107 27.58 26.69 -1.50
C TYR A 107 27.34 26.58 0.00
N LEU A 108 27.77 25.47 0.62
CA LEU A 108 27.63 25.22 2.06
C LEU A 108 28.87 24.46 2.58
N ASN A 109 29.33 24.82 3.77
CA ASN A 109 30.52 24.18 4.35
C ASN A 109 30.18 22.88 5.11
N ASP A 110 28.99 22.80 5.74
CA ASP A 110 28.55 21.69 6.57
C ASP A 110 27.07 21.28 6.28
N PRO A 111 26.70 21.01 5.01
CA PRO A 111 25.32 20.66 4.70
C PRO A 111 24.98 19.28 5.27
N THR A 112 23.80 19.17 5.83
CA THR A 112 23.16 17.89 6.14
C THR A 112 21.90 17.77 5.30
N VAL A 113 21.83 16.75 4.45
CA VAL A 113 20.72 16.55 3.55
C VAL A 113 19.91 15.31 3.95
N THR A 114 18.61 15.48 4.06
CA THR A 114 17.67 14.40 4.29
C THR A 114 16.73 14.28 3.10
N VAL A 115 16.62 13.09 2.54
CA VAL A 115 15.71 12.78 1.42
C VAL A 115 14.61 11.84 1.92
N GLN A 116 13.35 12.23 1.74
CA GLN A 116 12.18 11.43 2.09
C GLN A 116 11.29 11.23 0.86
N LEU A 117 10.66 10.08 0.72
CA LEU A 117 9.57 9.88 -0.23
C LEU A 117 8.30 10.51 0.34
N LYS A 118 7.68 11.42 -0.41
CA LYS A 118 6.49 12.14 0.08
C LYS A 118 5.21 11.35 -0.07
N ASP A 119 5.08 10.55 -1.11
CA ASP A 119 3.82 9.90 -1.49
C ASP A 119 3.97 8.38 -1.65
N PHE A 120 4.66 7.73 -0.69
CA PHE A 120 4.71 6.27 -0.71
C PHE A 120 3.32 5.71 -0.44
N LYS A 121 2.77 5.01 -1.42
CA LYS A 121 1.43 4.43 -1.36
C LYS A 121 1.37 3.08 -2.07
N VAL A 122 0.49 2.23 -1.57
CA VAL A 122 0.10 0.97 -2.19
C VAL A 122 -1.43 0.94 -2.32
N THR A 123 -1.95 0.22 -3.29
CA THR A 123 -3.39 0.06 -3.46
C THR A 123 -3.80 -1.34 -3.02
N VAL A 124 -4.74 -1.43 -2.09
CA VAL A 124 -5.30 -2.71 -1.64
C VAL A 124 -6.76 -2.79 -2.08
N MET A 125 -7.12 -3.86 -2.80
CA MET A 125 -8.46 -4.03 -3.35
C MET A 125 -8.95 -5.48 -3.28
N GLY A 126 -10.24 -5.67 -3.49
CA GLY A 126 -10.91 -6.97 -3.46
C GLY A 126 -11.50 -7.27 -2.07
N GLU A 127 -11.38 -8.51 -1.61
CA GLU A 127 -11.99 -9.03 -0.39
C GLU A 127 -11.23 -8.61 0.89
N VAL A 128 -11.15 -7.30 1.14
CA VAL A 128 -10.66 -6.66 2.35
C VAL A 128 -11.75 -5.77 2.97
N ASN A 129 -11.65 -5.45 4.26
CA ASN A 129 -12.68 -4.68 4.93
C ASN A 129 -12.71 -3.20 4.49
N SER A 130 -11.56 -2.62 4.16
CA SER A 130 -11.42 -1.22 3.75
C SER A 130 -10.54 -1.11 2.52
N PRO A 131 -11.06 -1.45 1.32
CA PRO A 131 -10.30 -1.33 0.08
C PRO A 131 -10.01 0.13 -0.23
N GLY A 132 -8.82 0.40 -0.78
CA GLY A 132 -8.41 1.74 -1.15
C GLY A 132 -6.91 1.90 -1.28
N VAL A 133 -6.49 3.15 -1.48
CA VAL A 133 -5.09 3.54 -1.47
C VAL A 133 -4.64 3.72 -0.03
N GLN A 134 -3.58 3.00 0.34
CA GLN A 134 -2.96 3.08 1.66
C GLN A 134 -1.71 3.95 1.57
N ALA A 135 -1.71 5.08 2.24
CA ALA A 135 -0.53 5.96 2.35
C ALA A 135 0.41 5.42 3.43
N ILE A 136 1.68 5.29 3.09
CA ILE A 136 2.71 4.71 3.95
C ILE A 136 3.58 5.83 4.51
N SER A 137 3.60 5.96 5.82
CA SER A 137 4.40 7.00 6.51
C SER A 137 5.87 6.59 6.74
N GLY A 138 6.24 5.36 6.41
CA GLY A 138 7.56 4.79 6.64
C GLY A 138 8.35 4.58 5.35
N ASP A 139 9.55 4.03 5.54
CA ASP A 139 10.50 3.74 4.46
C ASP A 139 10.20 2.42 3.74
N ARG A 140 9.40 1.58 4.36
CA ARG A 140 9.04 0.25 3.86
C ARG A 140 7.68 -0.14 4.41
N VAL A 141 7.01 -1.00 3.69
CA VAL A 141 5.77 -1.64 4.13
C VAL A 141 5.78 -3.10 3.69
N THR A 142 5.38 -3.98 4.58
CA THR A 142 5.17 -5.39 4.26
C THR A 142 3.77 -5.61 3.71
N ILE A 143 3.56 -6.69 2.97
CA ILE A 143 2.22 -7.08 2.50
C ILE A 143 1.26 -7.29 3.68
N LEU A 144 1.75 -7.79 4.81
CA LEU A 144 0.95 -7.99 6.02
C LEU A 144 0.50 -6.67 6.63
N GLU A 145 1.40 -5.68 6.71
CA GLU A 145 1.06 -4.33 7.17
C GLU A 145 0.04 -3.66 6.25
N ALA A 146 0.24 -3.73 4.93
CA ALA A 146 -0.69 -3.15 3.96
C ALA A 146 -2.09 -3.75 4.05
N LEU A 147 -2.19 -5.07 4.22
CA LEU A 147 -3.46 -5.75 4.44
C LEU A 147 -4.10 -5.37 5.78
N THR A 148 -3.30 -5.22 6.83
CA THR A 148 -3.77 -4.74 8.14
C THR A 148 -4.31 -3.31 8.06
N MET A 149 -3.64 -2.41 7.32
CA MET A 149 -4.12 -1.05 7.06
C MET A 149 -5.45 -1.04 6.30
N ALA A 150 -5.66 -2.02 5.42
CA ALA A 150 -6.94 -2.23 4.74
C ALA A 150 -8.01 -2.95 5.60
N GLY A 151 -7.77 -3.09 6.92
CA GLY A 151 -8.69 -3.70 7.86
C GLY A 151 -8.74 -5.23 7.79
N ASP A 152 -7.70 -5.86 7.26
CA ASP A 152 -7.57 -7.30 7.03
C ASP A 152 -8.53 -7.85 5.95
N LEU A 153 -8.33 -9.11 5.59
CA LEU A 153 -9.17 -9.82 4.63
C LEU A 153 -10.54 -10.13 5.23
N THR A 154 -11.58 -9.99 4.41
CA THR A 154 -12.90 -10.49 4.78
C THR A 154 -12.87 -12.02 4.98
N PRO A 155 -13.85 -12.61 5.66
CA PRO A 155 -14.00 -14.07 5.74
C PRO A 155 -14.03 -14.75 4.38
N SER A 156 -14.37 -14.00 3.37
CA SER A 156 -14.54 -14.43 1.98
C SER A 156 -13.27 -14.32 1.14
N GLY A 157 -12.27 -13.61 1.62
CA GLY A 157 -11.00 -13.43 0.91
C GLY A 157 -10.17 -14.71 0.90
N LYS A 158 -9.59 -15.03 -0.26
CA LYS A 158 -8.61 -16.10 -0.37
C LYS A 158 -7.28 -15.66 0.18
N ARG A 159 -6.75 -16.43 1.13
CA ARG A 159 -5.47 -16.19 1.79
C ARG A 159 -4.28 -16.87 1.12
N ASP A 160 -4.57 -17.90 0.36
CA ASP A 160 -3.59 -18.71 -0.38
C ASP A 160 -3.23 -18.13 -1.76
N ASN A 161 -3.92 -17.06 -2.18
CA ASN A 161 -3.77 -16.50 -3.53
C ASN A 161 -4.00 -14.99 -3.53
N ILE A 162 -3.07 -14.26 -2.91
CA ILE A 162 -3.03 -12.79 -2.98
C ILE A 162 -2.21 -12.40 -4.20
N LEU A 163 -2.81 -11.66 -5.11
CA LEU A 163 -2.14 -11.17 -6.30
C LEU A 163 -1.52 -9.80 -6.03
N VAL A 164 -0.22 -9.68 -6.26
CA VAL A 164 0.49 -8.39 -6.25
C VAL A 164 0.90 -8.06 -7.66
N VAL A 165 0.42 -6.94 -8.18
CA VAL A 165 0.79 -6.40 -9.50
C VAL A 165 1.78 -5.27 -9.28
N ARG A 166 2.95 -5.38 -9.89
CA ARG A 166 4.07 -4.45 -9.76
C ARG A 166 4.53 -3.97 -11.13
N GLU A 167 4.87 -2.70 -11.24
CA GLU A 167 5.53 -2.15 -12.41
C GLU A 167 7.05 -2.27 -12.23
N GLU A 168 7.72 -2.92 -13.18
CA GLU A 168 9.17 -3.09 -13.22
C GLU A 168 9.71 -2.61 -14.57
N GLY A 169 10.22 -1.38 -14.58
CA GLY A 169 10.56 -0.70 -15.83
C GLY A 169 9.31 -0.52 -16.72
N ASP A 170 9.38 -0.99 -17.95
CA ASP A 170 8.27 -0.91 -18.91
C ASP A 170 7.32 -2.12 -18.85
N GLN A 171 7.47 -3.00 -17.86
CA GLN A 171 6.68 -4.22 -17.75
C GLN A 171 5.85 -4.24 -16.47
N ARG A 172 4.69 -4.92 -16.53
CA ARG A 172 3.90 -5.26 -15.36
C ARG A 172 4.08 -6.72 -15.03
N VAL A 173 4.50 -7.00 -13.82
CA VAL A 173 4.72 -8.35 -13.32
C VAL A 173 3.69 -8.65 -12.23
N SER A 174 3.12 -9.85 -12.29
CA SER A 174 2.15 -10.30 -11.28
C SER A 174 2.78 -11.40 -10.45
N TYR A 175 2.71 -11.23 -9.13
CA TYR A 175 3.20 -12.20 -8.15
C TYR A 175 2.02 -12.76 -7.36
N VAL A 176 2.11 -14.01 -7.00
CA VAL A 176 1.13 -14.66 -6.11
C VAL A 176 1.78 -14.88 -4.75
N VAL A 177 1.14 -14.39 -3.70
CA VAL A 177 1.58 -14.54 -2.31
C VAL A 177 0.58 -15.41 -1.56
N ASP A 178 1.09 -16.43 -0.88
CA ASP A 178 0.31 -17.36 -0.06
C ASP A 178 0.49 -16.99 1.42
N LEU A 179 -0.51 -16.34 2.00
CA LEU A 179 -0.49 -15.91 3.41
C LEU A 179 -0.72 -17.06 4.42
N THR A 180 -1.06 -18.26 3.93
CA THR A 180 -1.33 -19.40 4.81
C THR A 180 -0.05 -20.04 5.32
N SER A 181 1.06 -19.91 4.60
CA SER A 181 2.37 -20.47 4.97
C SER A 181 3.34 -19.36 5.35
N SER A 182 3.92 -19.44 6.55
CA SER A 182 4.92 -18.47 7.04
C SER A 182 6.18 -18.45 6.15
N GLU A 183 6.68 -19.60 5.76
CA GLU A 183 7.85 -19.71 4.89
C GLU A 183 7.62 -19.02 3.54
N LYS A 184 6.49 -19.30 2.89
CA LYS A 184 6.16 -18.72 1.57
C LYS A 184 5.98 -17.21 1.64
N VAL A 185 5.39 -16.69 2.72
CA VAL A 185 5.22 -15.24 2.89
C VAL A 185 6.57 -14.57 3.06
N LEU A 186 7.40 -15.07 3.98
CA LEU A 186 8.67 -14.45 4.34
C LEU A 186 9.72 -14.54 3.23
N THR A 187 9.65 -15.57 2.38
CA THR A 187 10.55 -15.73 1.22
C THR A 187 10.00 -15.09 -0.06
N SER A 188 8.78 -14.55 -0.03
CA SER A 188 8.15 -13.94 -1.20
C SER A 188 8.92 -12.69 -1.65
N PRO A 189 9.14 -12.48 -2.97
CA PRO A 189 9.69 -11.24 -3.51
C PRO A 189 8.77 -10.03 -3.28
N CYS A 190 7.51 -10.26 -2.90
CA CYS A 190 6.52 -9.26 -2.54
C CYS A 190 6.23 -9.18 -1.05
N TYR A 191 7.10 -9.76 -0.19
CA TYR A 191 7.00 -9.56 1.25
C TYR A 191 7.08 -8.07 1.59
N TYR A 192 8.04 -7.36 1.00
CA TYR A 192 8.07 -5.90 0.98
C TYR A 192 7.42 -5.38 -0.29
N LEU A 193 6.46 -4.50 -0.12
CA LEU A 193 5.79 -3.84 -1.24
C LEU A 193 6.60 -2.64 -1.70
N LYS A 194 6.52 -2.35 -3.00
CA LYS A 194 7.11 -1.18 -3.64
C LYS A 194 6.06 -0.09 -3.87
N GLN A 195 6.53 1.10 -4.21
CA GLN A 195 5.68 2.23 -4.61
C GLN A 195 4.73 1.82 -5.74
N ASN A 196 3.47 2.20 -5.61
CA ASN A 196 2.37 1.91 -6.55
C ASN A 196 2.02 0.43 -6.75
N ASP A 197 2.52 -0.50 -5.92
CA ASP A 197 2.06 -1.89 -5.94
C ASP A 197 0.54 -1.97 -5.75
N VAL A 198 -0.10 -2.88 -6.49
CA VAL A 198 -1.52 -3.19 -6.35
C VAL A 198 -1.66 -4.58 -5.76
N VAL A 199 -2.24 -4.65 -4.57
CA VAL A 199 -2.53 -5.89 -3.84
C VAL A 199 -4.00 -6.24 -4.05
N TYR A 200 -4.27 -7.35 -4.72
CA TYR A 200 -5.63 -7.81 -4.99
C TYR A 200 -5.95 -9.11 -4.26
N VAL A 201 -6.94 -9.03 -3.39
CA VAL A 201 -7.47 -10.18 -2.64
C VAL A 201 -8.66 -10.77 -3.38
N GLN A 202 -8.50 -11.98 -3.90
CA GLN A 202 -9.54 -12.66 -4.65
C GLN A 202 -10.66 -13.18 -3.73
N PRO A 203 -11.94 -13.13 -4.17
CA PRO A 203 -13.03 -13.77 -3.46
C PRO A 203 -12.93 -15.30 -3.53
N ASN A 204 -13.38 -15.97 -2.47
CA ASN A 204 -13.56 -17.42 -2.50
C ASN A 204 -14.78 -17.79 -3.34
N LYS A 205 -14.67 -18.82 -4.19
CA LYS A 205 -15.72 -19.25 -5.14
C LYS A 205 -17.08 -19.52 -4.48
N SER A 206 -17.11 -19.81 -3.16
CA SER A 206 -18.36 -20.05 -2.43
C SER A 206 -19.29 -18.84 -2.30
N ILE A 207 -18.85 -17.62 -2.65
CA ILE A 207 -19.64 -16.40 -2.53
C ILE A 207 -20.26 -15.94 -3.84
N GLY A 208 -19.78 -16.43 -4.98
CA GLY A 208 -20.44 -16.20 -6.28
C GLY A 208 -21.90 -16.66 -6.32
N VAL A 209 -22.33 -17.46 -5.34
CA VAL A 209 -23.72 -17.96 -5.23
C VAL A 209 -24.61 -17.02 -4.38
N LYS A 210 -24.07 -16.13 -3.56
CA LYS A 210 -24.85 -15.20 -2.71
C LYS A 210 -25.48 -14.05 -3.48
N GLY A 211 -25.02 -13.76 -4.68
CA GLY A 211 -25.61 -12.75 -5.58
C GLY A 211 -26.55 -13.30 -6.64
N SER A 212 -26.68 -14.62 -6.72
CA SER A 212 -27.58 -15.27 -7.68
C SER A 212 -28.99 -15.36 -7.11
N ALA A 213 -29.97 -14.96 -7.89
CA ALA A 213 -31.42 -14.90 -7.57
C ALA A 213 -32.04 -16.19 -7.00
N THR A 214 -31.27 -17.28 -6.87
CA THR A 214 -31.71 -18.58 -6.35
C THR A 214 -32.12 -18.57 -4.88
N LEU A 215 -31.55 -17.68 -4.05
CA LEU A 215 -31.96 -17.55 -2.64
C LEU A 215 -33.29 -16.83 -2.47
N SER A 216 -33.71 -16.01 -3.43
CA SER A 216 -35.01 -15.36 -3.43
C SER A 216 -36.17 -16.34 -3.72
N PHE A 217 -35.91 -17.40 -4.46
CA PHE A 217 -36.92 -18.41 -4.77
C PHE A 217 -37.23 -19.36 -3.60
N VAL A 218 -36.24 -19.61 -2.72
CA VAL A 218 -36.45 -20.51 -1.57
C VAL A 218 -37.30 -19.82 -0.49
N SER A 219 -37.13 -18.51 -0.27
CA SER A 219 -37.98 -17.75 0.65
C SER A 219 -39.37 -17.48 0.09
N ALA A 220 -39.49 -17.31 -1.23
CA ALA A 220 -40.83 -17.14 -1.87
C ALA A 220 -41.64 -18.43 -1.89
N SER A 221 -41.01 -19.61 -2.03
CA SER A 221 -41.70 -20.89 -2.05
C SER A 221 -42.32 -21.25 -0.69
N SER A 222 -41.70 -20.89 0.43
CA SER A 222 -42.27 -21.10 1.76
C SER A 222 -43.51 -20.25 2.04
N SER A 223 -43.56 -19.04 1.49
CA SER A 223 -44.74 -18.15 1.61
C SER A 223 -45.92 -18.64 0.77
N ILE A 224 -45.67 -19.19 -0.41
CA ILE A 224 -46.71 -19.77 -1.27
C ILE A 224 -47.32 -21.02 -0.63
N LEU A 225 -46.49 -21.87 -0.02
CA LEU A 225 -46.93 -23.09 0.63
C LEU A 225 -47.84 -22.80 1.83
N SER A 226 -47.57 -21.74 2.60
CA SER A 226 -48.38 -21.33 3.75
C SER A 226 -49.76 -20.77 3.31
N VAL A 227 -49.80 -20.07 2.18
CA VAL A 227 -51.10 -19.57 1.63
C VAL A 227 -51.96 -20.71 1.13
N ILE A 228 -51.38 -21.71 0.46
CA ILE A 228 -52.09 -22.92 -0.01
C ILE A 228 -52.66 -23.70 1.18
N ALA A 229 -51.85 -23.89 2.25
CA ALA A 229 -52.30 -24.60 3.45
C ALA A 229 -53.45 -23.87 4.16
N SER A 230 -53.46 -22.54 4.22
CA SER A 230 -54.53 -21.77 4.81
C SER A 230 -55.85 -21.83 4.01
N VAL A 231 -55.76 -21.82 2.68
CA VAL A 231 -56.95 -21.97 1.81
C VAL A 231 -57.55 -23.39 1.93
N LEU A 232 -56.71 -24.42 1.97
CA LEU A 232 -57.18 -25.80 2.20
C LEU A 232 -57.87 -25.99 3.56
N SER A 233 -57.38 -25.36 4.57
CA SER A 233 -57.98 -25.32 5.93
C SER A 233 -59.35 -24.67 5.94
N ILE A 234 -59.53 -23.57 5.24
CA ILE A 234 -60.81 -22.85 5.13
C ILE A 234 -61.84 -23.69 4.34
N VAL A 235 -61.42 -24.32 3.25
CA VAL A 235 -62.28 -25.19 2.44
C VAL A 235 -62.73 -26.39 3.26
N SER A 236 -61.84 -27.06 3.99
CA SER A 236 -62.21 -28.20 4.86
C SER A 236 -63.21 -27.78 5.97
N MET A 237 -63.05 -26.60 6.52
CA MET A 237 -63.98 -26.06 7.54
C MET A 237 -65.38 -25.79 6.96
N ILE A 238 -65.49 -25.32 5.74
CA ILE A 238 -66.75 -25.07 5.04
C ILE A 238 -67.48 -26.38 4.74
N ILE A 239 -66.75 -27.41 4.33
CA ILE A 239 -67.32 -28.77 4.05
C ILE A 239 -67.90 -29.37 5.34
N VAL A 240 -67.18 -29.32 6.46
CA VAL A 240 -67.64 -29.82 7.77
C VAL A 240 -68.88 -29.06 8.27
N LEU A 241 -69.02 -27.77 7.97
CA LEU A 241 -70.17 -26.96 8.33
C LEU A 241 -71.41 -27.24 7.45
N LYS A 242 -71.22 -27.78 6.25
CA LYS A 242 -72.31 -28.08 5.32
C LYS A 242 -72.95 -29.46 5.51
N ASP A 243 -72.19 -30.35 6.19
CA ASP A 243 -72.60 -31.74 6.49
C ASP A 243 -73.27 -31.85 7.90
N LYS A 244 -73.60 -30.71 8.53
CA LYS A 244 -74.39 -30.58 9.75
C LYS A 244 -75.72 -29.92 9.48
#